data_6996b5f3dd631bbba3a3a5b20cddcf0a
#
_entry.id   6996b5f3dd631bbba3a3a5b20cddcf0a
#
_cell.length_a   1.000
_cell.length_b   1.000
_cell.length_c   1.000
_cell.angle_alpha   90.00
_cell.angle_beta   90.00
_cell.angle_gamma   90.00
#
_symmetry.space_group_name_H-M   'P 1'
#
loop_
_entity.id
_entity.type
_entity.pdbx_description
1 polymer ?
#
loop_
_entity_poly.entity_id
_entity_poly.type
_entity_poly.pdbx_seq_one_letter_code
_entity_poly.pdbx_strand_id
1 'polypeptide(L)'
;EEHRSMEYENIIFKKELLTSGPADLCTARFLTPLLKGEIPSATFYTPVLSYYTSVSDCIRQIDLLCDARPDGYQLAVKGFLFQFFFILVSNQKQNEEESTPQTKTLEKMKTILKYVEEHYQERISIDDMADLTYYSKSHFMKFFKSHMGNSFIEYLNDYRLTMAERMLRISDASVLEIAEMNGFENLSYFNRIFKRKYGSSPGKWRSS
;
A
#
# COMPACT_ATOMS: atom_id res chain seq x y z
N GLU A 1 -3.91 -25.05 -15.82
CA GLU A 1 -3.89 -23.59 -15.49
C GLU A 1 -3.22 -23.46 -14.13
N GLU A 2 -1.97 -23.03 -14.11
CA GLU A 2 -1.26 -22.74 -12.87
C GLU A 2 -1.94 -21.56 -12.18
N HIS A 3 -2.49 -21.79 -11.00
CA HIS A 3 -2.93 -20.75 -10.08
C HIS A 3 -1.70 -19.96 -9.62
N ARG A 4 -1.31 -18.93 -10.36
CA ARG A 4 -0.37 -17.93 -9.87
C ARG A 4 -1.10 -17.06 -8.85
N SER A 5 -0.95 -17.36 -7.55
CA SER A 5 -1.32 -16.42 -6.51
C SER A 5 -0.31 -15.27 -6.53
N MET A 6 -0.78 -14.03 -6.62
CA MET A 6 0.08 -12.88 -6.45
C MET A 6 0.24 -12.67 -4.94
N GLU A 7 1.44 -12.89 -4.42
CA GLU A 7 1.81 -12.44 -3.07
C GLU A 7 2.15 -10.96 -3.17
N TYR A 8 1.50 -10.14 -2.34
CA TYR A 8 1.83 -8.73 -2.24
C TYR A 8 2.21 -8.40 -0.79
N GLU A 9 3.21 -7.56 -0.67
CA GLU A 9 3.71 -7.08 0.60
C GLU A 9 3.50 -5.57 0.70
N ASN A 10 3.06 -5.10 1.87
CA ASN A 10 2.90 -3.68 2.14
C ASN A 10 4.08 -3.19 2.99
N ILE A 11 4.95 -2.39 2.41
CA ILE A 11 5.98 -1.68 3.17
C ILE A 11 5.40 -0.37 3.66
N ILE A 12 5.10 -0.29 4.94
CA ILE A 12 4.49 0.87 5.56
C ILE A 12 5.50 1.55 6.50
N PHE A 13 5.86 2.78 6.21
CA PHE A 13 6.75 3.58 7.05
C PHE A 13 6.19 5.00 7.25
N LYS A 14 6.59 5.64 8.34
CA LYS A 14 6.31 7.06 8.56
C LYS A 14 7.22 7.91 7.68
N LYS A 15 6.68 8.98 7.07
CA LYS A 15 7.46 9.91 6.23
C LYS A 15 8.69 10.46 6.96
N GLU A 16 8.59 10.66 8.28
CA GLU A 16 9.66 11.16 9.15
C GLU A 16 10.88 10.22 9.18
N LEU A 17 10.72 8.95 8.76
CA LEU A 17 11.86 8.04 8.62
C LEU A 17 12.84 8.52 7.54
N LEU A 18 12.34 9.17 6.49
CA LEU A 18 13.11 9.58 5.32
C LEU A 18 13.33 11.10 5.26
N THR A 19 12.53 11.89 5.98
CA THR A 19 12.59 13.36 5.92
C THR A 19 13.34 13.92 7.13
N SER A 20 14.31 14.81 6.87
CA SER A 20 15.17 15.41 7.90
C SER A 20 14.83 16.89 8.18
N GLY A 21 13.66 17.36 7.69
CA GLY A 21 13.21 18.74 7.87
C GLY A 21 13.36 19.61 6.61
N PRO A 22 12.82 20.84 6.62
CA PRO A 22 12.69 21.68 5.43
C PRO A 22 14.03 22.21 4.87
N ALA A 23 15.10 22.17 5.66
CA ALA A 23 16.43 22.57 5.22
C ALA A 23 17.19 21.46 4.44
N ASP A 24 16.71 20.23 4.49
CA ASP A 24 17.31 19.13 3.75
C ASP A 24 16.86 19.15 2.27
N LEU A 25 17.84 19.34 1.37
CA LEU A 25 17.60 19.41 -0.07
C LEU A 25 16.95 18.12 -0.63
N CYS A 26 17.31 16.97 -0.11
CA CYS A 26 16.71 15.70 -0.55
C CYS A 26 15.23 15.65 -0.17
N THR A 27 14.90 16.04 1.04
CA THR A 27 13.53 16.16 1.53
C THR A 27 12.74 17.17 0.71
N ALA A 28 13.23 18.40 0.57
CA ALA A 28 12.48 19.48 -0.06
C ALA A 28 12.29 19.27 -1.57
N ARG A 29 13.33 18.82 -2.26
CA ARG A 29 13.36 18.77 -3.72
C ARG A 29 12.82 17.45 -4.30
N PHE A 30 12.97 16.34 -3.60
CA PHE A 30 12.65 15.01 -4.15
C PHE A 30 11.62 14.26 -3.32
N LEU A 31 11.84 14.09 -2.00
CA LEU A 31 10.99 13.22 -1.20
C LEU A 31 9.60 13.83 -0.96
N THR A 32 9.53 15.10 -0.59
CA THR A 32 8.24 15.75 -0.32
C THR A 32 7.35 15.81 -1.57
N PRO A 33 7.81 16.25 -2.75
CA PRO A 33 7.00 16.23 -3.96
C PRO A 33 6.58 14.80 -4.38
N LEU A 34 7.48 13.82 -4.23
CA LEU A 34 7.16 12.43 -4.55
C LEU A 34 6.09 11.86 -3.62
N LEU A 35 6.23 12.06 -2.30
CA LEU A 35 5.28 11.58 -1.29
C LEU A 35 3.92 12.28 -1.37
N LYS A 36 3.88 13.52 -1.89
CA LYS A 36 2.63 14.24 -2.19
C LYS A 36 2.00 13.84 -3.54
N GLY A 37 2.67 13.02 -4.33
CA GLY A 37 2.23 12.67 -5.67
C GLY A 37 2.34 13.80 -6.70
N GLU A 38 3.12 14.84 -6.40
CA GLU A 38 3.43 15.96 -7.30
C GLU A 38 4.42 15.54 -8.39
N ILE A 39 5.20 14.49 -8.12
CA ILE A 39 6.14 13.88 -9.06
C ILE A 39 5.52 12.60 -9.61
N PRO A 40 5.35 12.46 -10.93
CA PRO A 40 4.87 11.23 -11.54
C PRO A 40 5.80 10.07 -11.20
N SER A 41 5.25 9.01 -10.63
CA SER A 41 5.98 7.76 -10.38
C SER A 41 5.17 6.59 -10.91
N ALA A 42 5.83 5.53 -11.34
CA ALA A 42 5.13 4.31 -11.71
C ALA A 42 4.39 3.75 -10.49
N THR A 43 3.12 3.46 -10.64
CA THR A 43 2.29 2.85 -9.57
C THR A 43 2.50 1.34 -9.50
N PHE A 44 2.89 0.72 -10.61
CA PHE A 44 3.21 -0.70 -10.71
C PHE A 44 4.56 -0.90 -11.38
N TYR A 45 5.34 -1.81 -10.83
CA TYR A 45 6.63 -2.18 -11.36
C TYR A 45 6.51 -3.56 -11.99
N THR A 46 6.60 -3.62 -13.31
CA THR A 46 6.53 -4.86 -14.07
C THR A 46 7.89 -5.19 -14.66
N PRO A 47 8.18 -6.47 -14.98
CA PRO A 47 9.45 -6.86 -15.60
C PRO A 47 9.78 -6.16 -16.93
N VAL A 48 8.81 -5.48 -17.54
CA VAL A 48 9.01 -4.68 -18.78
C VAL A 48 9.81 -3.40 -18.50
N LEU A 49 9.76 -2.85 -17.29
CA LEU A 49 10.51 -1.65 -16.94
C LEU A 49 12.01 -1.96 -16.82
N SER A 50 12.84 -1.14 -17.46
CA SER A 50 14.30 -1.31 -17.46
C SER A 50 14.92 -1.32 -16.05
N TYR A 51 14.28 -0.66 -15.11
CA TYR A 51 14.72 -0.56 -13.70
C TYR A 51 13.96 -1.49 -12.73
N TYR A 52 13.11 -2.40 -13.26
CA TYR A 52 12.33 -3.35 -12.44
C TYR A 52 13.20 -4.17 -11.49
N THR A 53 14.29 -4.75 -12.00
CA THR A 53 15.20 -5.58 -11.20
C THR A 53 15.77 -4.79 -10.02
N SER A 54 16.18 -3.54 -10.25
CA SER A 54 16.74 -2.69 -9.20
C SER A 54 15.73 -2.36 -8.12
N VAL A 55 14.47 -2.11 -8.49
CA VAL A 55 13.36 -1.88 -7.54
C VAL A 55 13.07 -3.15 -6.75
N SER A 56 12.93 -4.29 -7.43
CA SER A 56 12.65 -5.59 -6.83
C SER A 56 13.75 -6.01 -5.85
N ASP A 57 15.01 -5.75 -6.19
CA ASP A 57 16.15 -6.04 -5.30
C ASP A 57 16.11 -5.19 -4.03
N CYS A 58 15.78 -3.91 -4.11
CA CYS A 58 15.62 -3.06 -2.92
C CYS A 58 14.55 -3.61 -1.98
N ILE A 59 13.37 -3.98 -2.50
CA ILE A 59 12.27 -4.54 -1.72
C ILE A 59 12.72 -5.84 -1.04
N ARG A 60 13.28 -6.78 -1.82
CA ARG A 60 13.75 -8.06 -1.30
C ARG A 60 14.81 -7.90 -0.18
N GLN A 61 15.70 -6.92 -0.29
CA GLN A 61 16.69 -6.66 0.76
C GLN A 61 16.05 -6.11 2.03
N ILE A 62 15.02 -5.26 1.89
CA ILE A 62 14.25 -4.75 3.03
C ILE A 62 13.58 -5.92 3.77
N ASP A 63 12.94 -6.85 3.04
CA ASP A 63 12.28 -8.01 3.61
C ASP A 63 13.25 -8.90 4.40
N LEU A 64 14.36 -9.27 3.76
CA LEU A 64 15.41 -10.08 4.41
C LEU A 64 15.93 -9.43 5.71
N LEU A 65 16.11 -8.11 5.71
CA LEU A 65 16.55 -7.36 6.89
C LEU A 65 15.47 -7.30 7.99
N CYS A 66 14.21 -7.15 7.59
CA CYS A 66 13.08 -7.14 8.53
C CYS A 66 12.84 -8.50 9.17
N ASP A 67 13.12 -9.60 8.46
CA ASP A 67 13.02 -10.96 8.97
C ASP A 67 14.19 -11.30 9.90
N ALA A 68 15.41 -11.06 9.45
CA ALA A 68 16.63 -11.45 10.19
C ALA A 68 16.95 -10.51 11.37
N ARG A 69 16.58 -9.24 11.29
CA ARG A 69 16.78 -8.17 12.29
C ARG A 69 18.17 -8.16 12.93
N PRO A 70 19.26 -8.16 12.14
CA PRO A 70 20.60 -7.99 12.71
C PRO A 70 20.75 -6.63 13.38
N ASP A 71 21.72 -6.46 14.27
CA ASP A 71 21.99 -5.17 14.92
C ASP A 71 22.18 -4.07 13.85
N GLY A 72 21.43 -2.96 14.00
CA GLY A 72 21.47 -1.85 13.06
C GLY A 72 20.67 -2.06 11.77
N TYR A 73 19.85 -3.11 11.65
CA TYR A 73 19.04 -3.35 10.44
C TYR A 73 18.19 -2.15 10.01
N GLN A 74 17.72 -1.32 10.96
CA GLN A 74 16.95 -0.12 10.66
C GLN A 74 17.73 0.89 9.80
N LEU A 75 19.05 0.99 9.98
CA LEU A 75 19.91 1.82 9.14
C LEU A 75 19.98 1.29 7.71
N ALA A 76 20.12 -0.04 7.58
CA ALA A 76 20.15 -0.69 6.27
C ALA A 76 18.80 -0.56 5.54
N VAL A 77 17.68 -0.79 6.23
CA VAL A 77 16.33 -0.58 5.69
C VAL A 77 16.16 0.86 5.20
N LYS A 78 16.58 1.85 6.00
CA LYS A 78 16.54 3.26 5.60
C LYS A 78 17.39 3.52 4.34
N GLY A 79 18.55 2.92 4.24
CA GLY A 79 19.43 3.02 3.07
C GLY A 79 18.77 2.46 1.81
N PHE A 80 18.15 1.28 1.88
CA PHE A 80 17.42 0.68 0.76
C PHE A 80 16.16 1.47 0.38
N LEU A 81 15.45 2.09 1.32
CA LEU A 81 14.36 3.00 1.01
C LEU A 81 14.85 4.24 0.25
N PHE A 82 15.99 4.85 0.65
CA PHE A 82 16.58 5.95 -0.11
C PHE A 82 17.01 5.53 -1.51
N GLN A 83 17.60 4.35 -1.66
CA GLN A 83 17.97 3.80 -2.96
C GLN A 83 16.75 3.55 -3.84
N PHE A 84 15.68 3.00 -3.28
CA PHE A 84 14.39 2.82 -3.94
C PHE A 84 13.88 4.16 -4.48
N PHE A 85 13.77 5.20 -3.64
CA PHE A 85 13.32 6.53 -4.08
C PHE A 85 14.24 7.18 -5.10
N PHE A 86 15.56 6.97 -4.99
CA PHE A 86 16.51 7.42 -6.01
C PHE A 86 16.23 6.80 -7.37
N ILE A 87 15.98 5.48 -7.42
CA ILE A 87 15.63 4.79 -8.67
C ILE A 87 14.35 5.38 -9.26
N LEU A 88 13.32 5.64 -8.45
CA LEU A 88 12.07 6.24 -8.92
C LEU A 88 12.28 7.63 -9.53
N VAL A 89 12.99 8.49 -8.82
CA VAL A 89 13.27 9.86 -9.26
C VAL A 89 14.13 9.86 -10.54
N SER A 90 15.13 8.98 -10.64
CA SER A 90 16.04 8.92 -11.78
C SER A 90 15.38 8.44 -13.06
N ASN A 91 14.29 7.68 -12.94
CA ASN A 91 13.59 7.10 -14.11
C ASN A 91 12.27 7.81 -14.45
N GLN A 92 12.01 8.98 -13.89
CA GLN A 92 10.78 9.76 -14.13
C GLN A 92 10.52 10.04 -15.61
N LYS A 93 11.54 10.42 -16.36
CA LYS A 93 11.40 10.81 -17.78
C LYS A 93 10.97 9.65 -18.68
N GLN A 94 11.25 8.41 -18.30
CA GLN A 94 10.80 7.24 -19.05
C GLN A 94 9.30 6.98 -18.91
N ASN A 95 8.68 7.53 -17.87
CA ASN A 95 7.24 7.38 -17.59
C ASN A 95 6.36 8.42 -18.30
N GLU A 96 6.93 9.52 -18.78
CA GLU A 96 6.18 10.60 -19.45
C GLU A 96 5.89 10.35 -20.95
N GLU A 97 6.68 9.51 -21.61
CA GLU A 97 6.60 9.30 -23.08
C GLU A 97 5.59 8.22 -23.53
N GLU A 98 5.05 7.41 -22.63
CA GLU A 98 4.12 6.34 -23.00
C GLU A 98 2.69 6.59 -22.52
N SER A 99 1.94 7.41 -23.24
CA SER A 99 0.47 7.44 -23.19
C SER A 99 -0.13 6.17 -23.82
N THR A 100 0.26 5.00 -23.31
CA THR A 100 -0.24 3.70 -23.77
C THR A 100 -1.54 3.35 -23.02
N PRO A 101 -2.34 2.36 -23.50
CA PRO A 101 -3.46 1.80 -22.76
C PRO A 101 -3.09 1.36 -21.34
N GLN A 102 -1.84 0.96 -21.12
CA GLN A 102 -1.28 0.59 -19.81
C GLN A 102 -1.19 1.78 -18.86
N THR A 103 -0.83 2.99 -19.35
CA THR A 103 -0.77 4.20 -18.53
C THR A 103 -2.16 4.59 -18.01
N LYS A 104 -3.20 4.48 -18.84
CA LYS A 104 -4.60 4.73 -18.42
C LYS A 104 -5.09 3.74 -17.37
N THR A 105 -4.70 2.48 -17.50
CA THR A 105 -4.95 1.43 -16.51
C THR A 105 -4.29 1.76 -15.19
N LEU A 106 -3.06 2.20 -15.23
CA LEU A 106 -2.25 2.61 -14.08
C LEU A 106 -2.85 3.79 -13.34
N GLU A 107 -3.25 4.85 -14.07
CA GLU A 107 -3.90 6.03 -13.49
C GLU A 107 -5.21 5.68 -12.79
N LYS A 108 -6.03 4.82 -13.39
CA LYS A 108 -7.27 4.35 -12.77
C LYS A 108 -6.99 3.57 -11.48
N MET A 109 -6.00 2.69 -11.48
CA MET A 109 -5.63 1.96 -10.27
C MET A 109 -5.10 2.89 -9.18
N LYS A 110 -4.25 3.87 -9.52
CA LYS A 110 -3.78 4.91 -8.60
C LYS A 110 -4.96 5.68 -7.98
N THR A 111 -5.94 6.05 -8.78
CA THR A 111 -7.15 6.73 -8.31
C THR A 111 -7.93 5.87 -7.31
N ILE A 112 -8.10 4.57 -7.58
CA ILE A 112 -8.78 3.64 -6.67
C ILE A 112 -8.02 3.51 -5.34
N LEU A 113 -6.72 3.28 -5.39
CA LEU A 113 -5.89 3.10 -4.21
C LEU A 113 -5.86 4.34 -3.33
N LYS A 114 -5.72 5.53 -3.96
CA LYS A 114 -5.78 6.82 -3.27
C LYS A 114 -7.14 7.05 -2.62
N TYR A 115 -8.23 6.74 -3.32
CA TYR A 115 -9.56 6.86 -2.76
C TYR A 115 -9.76 5.96 -1.54
N VAL A 116 -9.27 4.72 -1.58
CA VAL A 116 -9.30 3.82 -0.42
C VAL A 116 -8.49 4.40 0.74
N GLU A 117 -7.29 4.93 0.50
CA GLU A 117 -6.44 5.55 1.52
C GLU A 117 -7.14 6.72 2.22
N GLU A 118 -7.84 7.56 1.47
CA GLU A 118 -8.51 8.75 1.98
C GLU A 118 -9.86 8.45 2.65
N HIS A 119 -10.56 7.37 2.23
CA HIS A 119 -11.96 7.09 2.61
C HIS A 119 -12.20 5.71 3.23
N TYR A 120 -11.16 4.91 3.56
CA TYR A 120 -11.33 3.52 4.04
C TYR A 120 -12.22 3.39 5.28
N GLN A 121 -12.34 4.43 6.09
CA GLN A 121 -13.19 4.49 7.29
C GLN A 121 -14.68 4.58 6.94
N GLU A 122 -14.99 5.08 5.76
CA GLU A 122 -16.35 5.27 5.27
C GLU A 122 -16.87 4.03 4.56
N ARG A 123 -18.17 4.01 4.28
CA ARG A 123 -18.75 2.95 3.46
C ARG A 123 -18.34 3.13 1.99
N ILE A 124 -17.54 2.24 1.47
CA ILE A 124 -17.14 2.20 0.06
C ILE A 124 -17.80 1.00 -0.62
N SER A 125 -18.62 1.23 -1.63
CA SER A 125 -19.29 0.20 -2.41
C SER A 125 -18.57 -0.09 -3.74
N ILE A 126 -18.93 -1.21 -4.36
CA ILE A 126 -18.50 -1.51 -5.73
C ILE A 126 -19.03 -0.48 -6.73
N ASP A 127 -20.21 0.09 -6.45
CA ASP A 127 -20.81 1.15 -7.28
C ASP A 127 -19.94 2.39 -7.29
N ASP A 128 -19.53 2.88 -6.10
CA ASP A 128 -18.69 4.06 -5.98
C ASP A 128 -17.39 3.89 -6.77
N MET A 129 -16.80 2.71 -6.73
CA MET A 129 -15.56 2.41 -7.46
C MET A 129 -15.76 2.27 -8.96
N ALA A 130 -16.89 1.73 -9.38
CA ALA A 130 -17.27 1.63 -10.78
C ALA A 130 -17.47 3.04 -11.38
N ASP A 131 -18.19 3.91 -10.67
CA ASP A 131 -18.43 5.30 -11.07
C ASP A 131 -17.11 6.09 -11.10
N LEU A 132 -16.27 5.98 -10.07
CA LEU A 132 -14.96 6.63 -10.00
C LEU A 132 -14.05 6.29 -11.19
N THR A 133 -14.16 5.08 -11.72
CA THR A 133 -13.33 4.59 -12.83
C THR A 133 -14.02 4.67 -14.20
N TYR A 134 -15.28 5.08 -14.23
CA TYR A 134 -16.14 5.03 -15.43
C TYR A 134 -16.25 3.62 -16.01
N TYR A 135 -16.36 2.61 -15.15
CA TYR A 135 -16.57 1.22 -15.52
C TYR A 135 -17.97 0.73 -15.11
N SER A 136 -18.48 -0.29 -15.79
CA SER A 136 -19.56 -1.08 -15.20
C SER A 136 -19.05 -1.89 -14.00
N LYS A 137 -19.93 -2.20 -13.04
CA LYS A 137 -19.60 -3.05 -11.86
C LYS A 137 -18.83 -4.33 -12.23
N SER A 138 -19.33 -5.04 -13.24
CA SER A 138 -18.70 -6.29 -13.71
C SER A 138 -17.31 -6.06 -14.29
N HIS A 139 -17.13 -4.96 -15.03
CA HIS A 139 -15.82 -4.61 -15.58
C HIS A 139 -14.87 -4.18 -14.47
N PHE A 140 -15.30 -3.33 -13.54
CA PHE A 140 -14.49 -2.94 -12.38
C PHE A 140 -14.01 -4.15 -11.56
N MET A 141 -14.92 -5.07 -11.22
CA MET A 141 -14.55 -6.27 -10.46
C MET A 141 -13.50 -7.12 -11.17
N LYS A 142 -13.65 -7.33 -12.49
CA LYS A 142 -12.66 -8.06 -13.30
C LYS A 142 -11.34 -7.30 -13.39
N PHE A 143 -11.41 -5.99 -13.67
CA PHE A 143 -10.27 -5.10 -13.76
C PHE A 143 -9.45 -5.13 -12.46
N PHE A 144 -10.11 -4.88 -11.33
CA PHE A 144 -9.42 -4.84 -10.04
C PHE A 144 -8.78 -6.19 -9.70
N LYS A 145 -9.54 -7.29 -9.84
CA LYS A 145 -9.04 -8.64 -9.54
C LYS A 145 -7.87 -9.04 -10.45
N SER A 146 -7.90 -8.67 -11.74
CA SER A 146 -6.81 -9.00 -12.67
C SER A 146 -5.49 -8.28 -12.36
N HIS A 147 -5.55 -7.09 -11.72
CA HIS A 147 -4.37 -6.30 -11.41
C HIS A 147 -3.89 -6.49 -9.96
N MET A 148 -4.81 -6.72 -9.01
CA MET A 148 -4.49 -6.86 -7.59
C MET A 148 -4.47 -8.31 -7.09
N GLY A 149 -4.88 -9.26 -7.92
CA GLY A 149 -4.95 -10.69 -7.55
C GLY A 149 -6.14 -11.08 -6.69
N ASN A 150 -6.72 -10.14 -5.93
CA ASN A 150 -7.87 -10.33 -5.06
C ASN A 150 -9.03 -9.38 -5.40
N SER A 151 -10.21 -9.63 -4.84
CA SER A 151 -11.35 -8.76 -5.03
C SER A 151 -11.16 -7.42 -4.31
N PHE A 152 -11.87 -6.37 -4.79
CA PHE A 152 -11.83 -5.05 -4.14
C PHE A 152 -12.25 -5.09 -2.66
N ILE A 153 -13.26 -5.87 -2.32
CA ILE A 153 -13.73 -6.00 -0.93
C ILE A 153 -12.68 -6.69 -0.04
N GLU A 154 -11.99 -7.69 -0.56
CA GLU A 154 -10.88 -8.32 0.16
C GLU A 154 -9.74 -7.34 0.38
N TYR A 155 -9.36 -6.57 -0.62
CA TYR A 155 -8.36 -5.53 -0.51
C TYR A 155 -8.73 -4.45 0.51
N LEU A 156 -9.94 -3.89 0.43
CA LEU A 156 -10.45 -2.89 1.36
C LEU A 156 -10.44 -3.40 2.81
N ASN A 157 -10.92 -4.62 3.02
CA ASN A 157 -10.90 -5.23 4.34
C ASN A 157 -9.48 -5.46 4.85
N ASP A 158 -8.57 -5.86 3.99
CA ASP A 158 -7.16 -6.07 4.34
C ASP A 158 -6.48 -4.76 4.73
N TYR A 159 -6.75 -3.68 4.00
CA TYR A 159 -6.30 -2.33 4.33
C TYR A 159 -6.83 -1.86 5.69
N ARG A 160 -8.13 -1.97 5.92
CA ARG A 160 -8.79 -1.66 7.19
C ARG A 160 -8.21 -2.44 8.38
N LEU A 161 -7.96 -3.73 8.18
CA LEU A 161 -7.34 -4.58 9.21
C LEU A 161 -5.93 -4.13 9.55
N THR A 162 -5.15 -3.70 8.55
CA THR A 162 -3.79 -3.16 8.77
C THR A 162 -3.83 -1.87 9.59
N MET A 163 -4.79 -0.98 9.32
CA MET A 163 -4.98 0.24 10.11
C MET A 163 -5.47 -0.06 11.53
N ALA A 164 -6.40 -0.99 11.69
CA ALA A 164 -6.90 -1.43 13.00
C ALA A 164 -5.80 -2.08 13.84
N GLU A 165 -4.94 -2.90 13.25
CA GLU A 165 -3.78 -3.52 13.92
C GLU A 165 -2.86 -2.45 14.51
N ARG A 166 -2.56 -1.41 13.74
CA ARG A 166 -1.74 -0.28 14.21
C ARG A 166 -2.40 0.44 15.39
N MET A 167 -3.71 0.71 15.30
CA MET A 167 -4.43 1.36 16.39
C MET A 167 -4.44 0.51 17.65
N LEU A 168 -4.55 -0.82 17.53
CA LEU A 168 -4.46 -1.74 18.68
C LEU A 168 -3.12 -1.63 19.43
N ARG A 169 -2.03 -1.30 18.72
CA ARG A 169 -0.69 -1.15 19.33
C ARG A 169 -0.45 0.19 20.00
N ILE A 170 -1.10 1.25 19.52
CA ILE A 170 -0.74 2.63 19.90
C ILE A 170 -1.85 3.36 20.67
N SER A 171 -3.03 2.75 20.86
CA SER A 171 -4.15 3.39 21.52
C SER A 171 -4.82 2.48 22.57
N ASP A 172 -5.47 3.09 23.54
CA ASP A 172 -6.27 2.42 24.58
C ASP A 172 -7.74 2.26 24.18
N ALA A 173 -8.13 2.66 22.97
CA ALA A 173 -9.49 2.53 22.47
C ALA A 173 -9.94 1.06 22.49
N SER A 174 -11.19 0.80 22.80
CA SER A 174 -11.74 -0.56 22.82
C SER A 174 -11.69 -1.22 21.44
N VAL A 175 -11.72 -2.56 21.41
CA VAL A 175 -11.75 -3.31 20.16
C VAL A 175 -12.96 -2.93 19.28
N LEU A 176 -14.09 -2.59 19.91
CA LEU A 176 -15.28 -2.12 19.20
C LEU A 176 -15.04 -0.76 18.54
N GLU A 177 -14.55 0.21 19.29
CA GLU A 177 -14.23 1.55 18.77
C GLU A 177 -13.22 1.47 17.64
N ILE A 178 -12.16 0.65 17.77
CA ILE A 178 -11.17 0.47 16.70
C ILE A 178 -11.80 -0.14 15.45
N ALA A 179 -12.69 -1.13 15.60
CA ALA A 179 -13.39 -1.69 14.45
C ALA A 179 -14.23 -0.63 13.72
N GLU A 180 -15.02 0.16 14.47
CA GLU A 180 -15.85 1.23 13.93
C GLU A 180 -15.01 2.34 13.26
N MET A 181 -13.96 2.81 13.92
CA MET A 181 -13.04 3.84 13.38
C MET A 181 -12.33 3.39 12.10
N ASN A 182 -12.26 2.10 11.86
CA ASN A 182 -11.68 1.53 10.63
C ASN A 182 -12.75 1.04 9.63
N GLY A 183 -14.01 1.47 9.78
CA GLY A 183 -15.07 1.24 8.81
C GLY A 183 -15.69 -0.15 8.86
N PHE A 184 -15.58 -0.89 9.98
CA PHE A 184 -16.28 -2.15 10.20
C PHE A 184 -17.60 -1.92 10.92
N GLU A 185 -18.71 -2.16 10.25
CA GLU A 185 -20.06 -2.08 10.83
C GLU A 185 -20.41 -3.29 11.73
N ASN A 186 -19.67 -4.40 11.60
CA ASN A 186 -19.94 -5.65 12.31
C ASN A 186 -18.71 -6.17 13.05
N LEU A 187 -18.72 -6.08 14.37
CA LEU A 187 -17.64 -6.52 15.25
C LEU A 187 -17.33 -8.01 15.11
N SER A 188 -18.35 -8.87 14.94
CA SER A 188 -18.14 -10.30 14.81
C SER A 188 -17.42 -10.64 13.50
N TYR A 189 -17.77 -9.95 12.41
CA TYR A 189 -17.07 -10.05 11.14
C TYR A 189 -15.63 -9.57 11.25
N PHE A 190 -15.39 -8.39 11.85
CA PHE A 190 -14.05 -7.86 12.13
C PHE A 190 -13.19 -8.88 12.88
N ASN A 191 -13.67 -9.37 14.02
CA ASN A 191 -12.93 -10.34 14.84
C ASN A 191 -12.54 -11.61 14.05
N ARG A 192 -13.45 -12.11 13.23
CA ARG A 192 -13.24 -13.30 12.42
C ARG A 192 -12.14 -13.09 11.38
N ILE A 193 -12.19 -11.98 10.61
CA ILE A 193 -11.20 -11.72 9.56
C ILE A 193 -9.86 -11.28 10.15
N PHE A 194 -9.85 -10.56 11.27
CA PHE A 194 -8.64 -10.20 11.99
C PHE A 194 -7.90 -11.45 12.49
N LYS A 195 -8.64 -12.39 13.14
CA LYS A 195 -8.04 -13.65 13.58
C LYS A 195 -7.51 -14.48 12.41
N ARG A 196 -8.20 -14.48 11.27
CA ARG A 196 -7.72 -15.16 10.05
C ARG A 196 -6.41 -14.57 9.53
N LYS A 197 -6.25 -13.23 9.55
CA LYS A 197 -5.06 -12.54 9.05
C LYS A 197 -3.87 -12.64 10.01
N TYR A 198 -4.10 -12.42 11.31
CA TYR A 198 -3.05 -12.27 12.32
C TYR A 198 -2.89 -13.48 13.27
N GLY A 199 -3.67 -14.53 13.08
CA GLY A 199 -3.59 -15.75 13.89
C GLY A 199 -4.23 -15.67 15.26
N SER A 200 -4.49 -14.48 15.82
CA SER A 200 -5.09 -14.26 17.13
C SER A 200 -6.22 -13.22 17.09
N SER A 201 -7.07 -13.21 18.13
CA SER A 201 -8.13 -12.20 18.23
C SER A 201 -7.52 -10.82 18.54
N PRO A 202 -8.22 -9.70 18.17
CA PRO A 202 -7.72 -8.34 18.42
C PRO A 202 -7.35 -8.08 19.88
N GLY A 203 -8.16 -8.57 20.83
CA GLY A 203 -7.90 -8.39 22.27
C GLY A 203 -6.63 -9.13 22.72
N LYS A 204 -6.39 -10.35 22.22
CA LYS A 204 -5.15 -11.09 22.51
C LYS A 204 -3.94 -10.45 21.83
N TRP A 205 -4.10 -9.96 20.61
CA TRP A 205 -3.06 -9.27 19.86
C TRP A 205 -2.54 -8.02 20.59
N ARG A 206 -3.44 -7.25 21.22
CA ARG A 206 -3.07 -6.07 22.03
C ARG A 206 -2.22 -6.43 23.26
N SER A 207 -2.48 -7.60 23.85
CA SER A 207 -1.80 -8.03 25.08
C SER A 207 -0.48 -8.75 24.82
N SER A 208 -0.08 -8.93 23.56
CA SER A 208 1.15 -9.59 23.13
C SER A 208 2.24 -8.59 22.86
#